data_a62e76908dbfa012e97b57d9ee82dbc9
#
_entry.id   a62e76908dbfa012e97b57d9ee82dbc9
#
_cell.length_a   1.000
_cell.length_b   1.000
_cell.length_c   1.000
_cell.angle_alpha   90.00
_cell.angle_beta   90.00
_cell.angle_gamma   90.00
#
_symmetry.space_group_name_H-M   'P 1'
#
loop_
_entity.id
_entity.type
_entity.pdbx_description
1 polymer ?
#
loop_
_entity_poly.entity_id
_entity_poly.type
_entity_poly.pdbx_seq_one_letter_code
_entity_poly.pdbx_strand_id
1 'polypeptide(L)'
;MKRAFDEAREKYETIMAPNRLKKSVRRKFKNCNKYMCGKILSGVACASVVFFIFSLNINPVLAKSIAKINSGAEKLVNILTGYKYELEEEYYFAKVEVPKLNSILPAELEEKINAELNENGQKVIDEFKTYKEELESSGLEAHIGVDSGYIIKTENDRVLSFDVYVVNMAGSSSTTHKFYNLDKKKGELITFKSLVKDKENYKEKINEFVKADMEKRNGMEEMFFMDEFNGIKDEPNFYIDDEGYVIVVFDKYEIAPGCMGSPEFKLPKEIAEF
;
A
#
# COMPACT_ATOMS: atom_id res chain seq x y z
N MET A 1 -38.75 -12.66 16.05
CA MET A 1 -37.37 -12.30 15.67
C MET A 1 -36.88 -11.04 16.39
N LYS A 2 -37.58 -9.90 16.36
CA LYS A 2 -37.15 -8.65 17.03
C LYS A 2 -36.83 -8.81 18.54
N ARG A 3 -37.67 -9.50 19.29
CA ARG A 3 -37.45 -9.75 20.75
C ARG A 3 -36.15 -10.53 21.08
N ALA A 4 -35.81 -11.54 20.27
CA ALA A 4 -34.60 -12.32 20.49
C ALA A 4 -33.32 -11.51 20.19
N PHE A 5 -33.43 -10.55 19.27
CA PHE A 5 -32.34 -9.61 18.95
C PHE A 5 -32.13 -8.58 20.07
N ASP A 6 -33.22 -8.07 20.61
CA ASP A 6 -33.18 -7.09 21.71
C ASP A 6 -32.62 -7.72 22.99
N GLU A 7 -33.02 -8.97 23.32
CA GLU A 7 -32.45 -9.73 24.46
C GLU A 7 -30.95 -10.08 24.26
N ALA A 8 -30.53 -10.39 23.02
CA ALA A 8 -29.13 -10.64 22.70
C ALA A 8 -28.28 -9.37 22.82
N ARG A 9 -28.82 -8.22 22.40
CA ARG A 9 -28.17 -6.91 22.51
C ARG A 9 -28.01 -6.48 23.97
N GLU A 10 -29.06 -6.62 24.78
CA GLU A 10 -29.02 -6.28 26.19
C GLU A 10 -27.98 -7.15 26.94
N LYS A 11 -27.89 -8.44 26.58
CA LYS A 11 -26.90 -9.37 27.11
C LYS A 11 -25.46 -9.01 26.68
N TYR A 12 -25.28 -8.50 25.49
CA TYR A 12 -23.98 -8.06 24.96
C TYR A 12 -23.51 -6.77 25.64
N GLU A 13 -24.41 -5.82 25.87
CA GLU A 13 -24.09 -4.54 26.54
C GLU A 13 -23.73 -4.73 28.03
N THR A 14 -24.15 -5.84 28.67
CA THR A 14 -23.77 -6.17 30.04
C THR A 14 -22.43 -6.88 30.19
N ILE A 15 -21.79 -7.31 29.07
CA ILE A 15 -20.49 -7.97 29.11
C ILE A 15 -19.39 -6.95 29.40
N MET A 16 -18.96 -6.88 30.66
CA MET A 16 -17.81 -6.05 31.04
C MET A 16 -16.50 -6.71 30.58
N ALA A 17 -15.68 -5.98 29.82
CA ALA A 17 -14.35 -6.43 29.45
C ALA A 17 -13.52 -6.77 30.71
N PRO A 18 -12.85 -7.94 30.76
CA PRO A 18 -12.04 -8.35 31.89
C PRO A 18 -11.00 -7.29 32.27
N ASN A 19 -10.75 -7.10 33.56
CA ASN A 19 -9.81 -6.11 34.06
C ASN A 19 -8.37 -6.32 33.52
N ARG A 20 -8.00 -7.54 33.15
CA ARG A 20 -6.74 -7.86 32.44
C ARG A 20 -6.68 -7.20 31.06
N LEU A 21 -7.76 -7.25 30.31
CA LEU A 21 -7.86 -6.63 28.97
C LEU A 21 -7.79 -5.10 29.08
N LYS A 22 -8.51 -4.51 30.03
CA LYS A 22 -8.44 -3.05 30.30
C LYS A 22 -7.04 -2.59 30.68
N LYS A 23 -6.31 -3.40 31.49
CA LYS A 23 -4.89 -3.10 31.84
C LYS A 23 -3.94 -3.26 30.67
N SER A 24 -4.13 -4.26 29.83
CA SER A 24 -3.33 -4.52 28.64
C SER A 24 -3.49 -3.41 27.60
N VAL A 25 -4.75 -3.01 27.32
CA VAL A 25 -5.07 -1.90 26.43
C VAL A 25 -4.49 -0.59 26.96
N ARG A 26 -4.68 -0.26 28.27
CA ARG A 26 -4.08 0.93 28.86
C ARG A 26 -2.55 0.95 28.85
N ARG A 27 -1.88 -0.20 28.99
CA ARG A 27 -0.41 -0.29 28.85
C ARG A 27 0.05 0.00 27.41
N LYS A 28 -0.63 -0.56 26.41
CA LYS A 28 -0.31 -0.31 25.00
C LYS A 28 -0.55 1.17 24.63
N PHE A 29 -1.65 1.77 25.09
CA PHE A 29 -1.90 3.20 24.88
C PHE A 29 -0.89 4.11 25.61
N LYS A 30 -0.43 3.76 26.83
CA LYS A 30 0.61 4.52 27.53
C LYS A 30 1.98 4.45 26.83
N ASN A 31 2.32 3.29 26.26
CA ASN A 31 3.54 3.16 25.46
C ASN A 31 3.41 3.88 24.10
N CYS A 32 2.24 3.87 23.46
CA CYS A 32 1.98 4.61 22.24
C CYS A 32 2.18 6.13 22.43
N ASN A 33 1.71 6.70 23.56
CA ASN A 33 1.92 8.12 23.86
C ASN A 33 3.40 8.50 24.05
N LYS A 34 4.25 7.59 24.53
CA LYS A 34 5.69 7.84 24.67
C LYS A 34 6.43 7.87 23.32
N TYR A 35 5.95 7.07 22.34
CA TYR A 35 6.47 7.08 20.98
C TYR A 35 5.83 8.19 20.11
N MET A 36 4.63 8.65 20.45
CA MET A 36 3.96 9.74 19.73
C MET A 36 4.61 11.12 19.95
N CYS A 37 5.14 11.42 21.13
CA CYS A 37 5.83 12.70 21.37
C CYS A 37 7.09 12.89 20.50
N GLY A 38 7.83 11.80 20.20
CA GLY A 38 8.98 11.88 19.28
C GLY A 38 8.56 11.97 17.79
N LYS A 39 7.40 11.42 17.45
CA LYS A 39 6.87 11.41 16.08
C LYS A 39 6.04 12.65 15.73
N ILE A 40 5.52 13.39 16.71
CA ILE A 40 4.81 14.65 16.46
C ILE A 40 5.78 15.72 15.95
N LEU A 41 7.04 15.75 16.42
CA LEU A 41 8.04 16.68 15.86
C LEU A 41 8.45 16.29 14.42
N SER A 42 8.53 14.99 14.10
CA SER A 42 8.76 14.54 12.73
C SER A 42 7.50 14.66 11.86
N GLY A 43 6.31 14.49 12.43
CA GLY A 43 5.03 14.63 11.74
C GLY A 43 4.73 16.07 11.33
N VAL A 44 5.12 17.08 12.14
CA VAL A 44 4.99 18.51 11.77
C VAL A 44 5.95 18.87 10.63
N ALA A 45 7.15 18.30 10.61
CA ALA A 45 8.09 18.48 9.49
C ALA A 45 7.56 17.80 8.21
N CYS A 46 7.00 16.58 8.30
CA CYS A 46 6.38 15.90 7.17
C CYS A 46 5.10 16.59 6.69
N ALA A 47 4.25 17.06 7.59
CA ALA A 47 3.04 17.82 7.22
C ALA A 47 3.37 19.16 6.55
N SER A 48 4.44 19.84 6.97
CA SER A 48 4.91 21.07 6.30
C SER A 48 5.50 20.78 4.92
N VAL A 49 6.19 19.67 4.73
CA VAL A 49 6.71 19.24 3.41
C VAL A 49 5.55 18.82 2.50
N VAL A 50 4.59 18.05 3.00
CA VAL A 50 3.39 17.68 2.24
C VAL A 50 2.54 18.91 1.88
N PHE A 51 2.34 19.84 2.82
CA PHE A 51 1.65 21.09 2.54
C PHE A 51 2.41 21.98 1.53
N PHE A 52 3.73 21.97 1.59
CA PHE A 52 4.57 22.68 0.63
C PHE A 52 4.49 22.06 -0.76
N ILE A 53 4.55 20.73 -0.88
CA ILE A 53 4.36 20.00 -2.14
C ILE A 53 2.95 20.23 -2.70
N PHE A 54 1.93 20.24 -1.83
CA PHE A 54 0.55 20.51 -2.23
C PHE A 54 0.39 21.94 -2.76
N SER A 55 1.03 22.93 -2.14
CA SER A 55 1.00 24.33 -2.61
C SER A 55 1.74 24.52 -3.93
N LEU A 56 2.77 23.72 -4.24
CA LEU A 56 3.48 23.73 -5.52
C LEU A 56 2.61 23.18 -6.67
N ASN A 57 1.77 22.17 -6.39
CA ASN A 57 0.86 21.60 -7.39
C ASN A 57 -0.30 22.54 -7.77
N ILE A 58 -0.69 23.45 -6.86
CA ILE A 58 -1.77 24.41 -7.12
C ILE A 58 -1.27 25.64 -7.90
N ASN A 59 0.04 25.94 -7.85
CA ASN A 59 0.57 27.14 -8.49
C ASN A 59 1.83 26.82 -9.32
N PRO A 60 1.67 26.53 -10.63
CA PRO A 60 2.79 26.19 -11.52
C PRO A 60 3.84 27.31 -11.67
N VAL A 61 3.47 28.54 -11.38
CA VAL A 61 4.41 29.68 -11.39
C VAL A 61 5.32 29.64 -10.18
N LEU A 62 4.79 29.25 -9.02
CA LEU A 62 5.56 29.09 -7.78
C LEU A 62 6.54 27.90 -7.89
N ALA A 63 6.09 26.78 -8.48
CA ALA A 63 6.92 25.61 -8.76
C ALA A 63 8.12 25.97 -9.65
N LYS A 64 7.90 26.72 -10.74
CA LYS A 64 8.97 27.22 -11.65
C LYS A 64 9.93 28.20 -10.97
N SER A 65 9.46 29.00 -10.02
CA SER A 65 10.29 29.97 -9.29
C SER A 65 11.20 29.30 -8.27
N ILE A 66 10.72 28.22 -7.63
CA ILE A 66 11.50 27.45 -6.65
C ILE A 66 12.50 26.52 -7.33
N ALA A 67 12.14 25.92 -8.47
CA ALA A 67 13.06 25.13 -9.29
C ALA A 67 14.28 25.95 -9.76
N LYS A 68 14.13 27.27 -9.90
CA LYS A 68 15.22 28.18 -10.26
C LYS A 68 16.16 28.52 -9.08
N ILE A 69 15.72 28.29 -7.84
CA ILE A 69 16.47 28.66 -6.62
C ILE A 69 17.34 27.50 -6.10
N ASN A 70 17.05 26.25 -6.50
CA ASN A 70 17.75 25.10 -5.92
C ASN A 70 17.92 23.96 -6.95
N SER A 71 19.09 23.89 -7.57
CA SER A 71 19.49 22.75 -8.40
C SER A 71 19.55 21.41 -7.63
N GLY A 72 19.30 21.40 -6.31
CA GLY A 72 19.11 20.23 -5.46
C GLY A 72 17.66 19.81 -5.30
N ALA A 73 16.68 20.68 -5.58
CA ALA A 73 15.26 20.38 -5.44
C ALA A 73 14.67 19.68 -6.68
N GLU A 74 15.32 19.74 -7.83
CA GLU A 74 14.92 18.99 -9.04
C GLU A 74 14.98 17.47 -8.85
N LYS A 75 15.75 16.98 -7.87
CA LYS A 75 15.84 15.55 -7.54
C LYS A 75 14.67 14.99 -6.70
N LEU A 76 13.77 15.84 -6.19
CA LEU A 76 12.79 15.45 -5.18
C LEU A 76 11.37 15.16 -5.70
N VAL A 77 11.11 15.31 -6.99
CA VAL A 77 9.73 15.12 -7.50
C VAL A 77 9.74 14.26 -8.76
N ASN A 78 10.16 13.02 -8.60
CA ASN A 78 10.13 12.02 -9.66
C ASN A 78 8.72 11.42 -9.86
N ILE A 79 7.87 11.47 -8.82
CA ILE A 79 6.47 11.07 -8.90
C ILE A 79 5.60 12.26 -8.51
N LEU A 80 4.70 12.62 -9.41
CA LEU A 80 3.69 13.65 -9.21
C LEU A 80 2.32 12.99 -9.05
N THR A 81 1.39 13.66 -8.40
CA THR A 81 -0.02 13.28 -8.53
C THR A 81 -0.50 13.68 -9.93
N GLY A 82 -0.88 12.70 -10.75
CA GLY A 82 -1.40 12.91 -12.09
C GLY A 82 -2.80 13.50 -12.05
N TYR A 83 -3.74 12.78 -11.45
CA TYR A 83 -5.09 13.29 -11.16
C TYR A 83 -5.65 12.67 -9.88
N LYS A 84 -6.74 13.27 -9.38
CA LYS A 84 -7.47 12.81 -8.20
C LYS A 84 -8.95 12.69 -8.52
N TYR A 85 -9.59 11.69 -7.91
CA TYR A 85 -11.03 11.57 -7.83
C TYR A 85 -11.41 11.43 -6.37
N GLU A 86 -12.37 12.24 -5.91
CA GLU A 86 -12.85 12.22 -4.52
C GLU A 86 -14.38 12.27 -4.53
N LEU A 87 -15.01 11.41 -3.74
CA LEU A 87 -16.43 11.39 -3.45
C LEU A 87 -16.62 11.11 -1.96
N GLU A 88 -17.41 11.92 -1.28
CA GLU A 88 -17.79 11.72 0.12
C GLU A 88 -19.30 11.96 0.25
N GLU A 89 -20.04 10.88 0.44
CA GLU A 89 -21.50 10.86 0.63
C GLU A 89 -21.81 10.03 1.88
N GLU A 90 -23.07 10.01 2.34
CA GLU A 90 -23.47 9.34 3.58
C GLU A 90 -23.09 7.84 3.63
N TYR A 91 -23.23 7.14 2.48
CA TYR A 91 -22.96 5.69 2.36
C TYR A 91 -21.77 5.37 1.46
N TYR A 92 -21.23 6.35 0.75
CA TYR A 92 -20.26 6.14 -0.32
C TYR A 92 -19.01 7.00 -0.12
N PHE A 93 -17.85 6.37 -0.14
CA PHE A 93 -16.57 7.04 -0.05
C PHE A 93 -15.65 6.61 -1.20
N ALA A 94 -15.05 7.57 -1.90
CA ALA A 94 -14.00 7.28 -2.85
C ALA A 94 -12.91 8.33 -2.77
N LYS A 95 -11.67 7.85 -2.69
CA LYS A 95 -10.46 8.66 -2.82
C LYS A 95 -9.49 7.90 -3.72
N VAL A 96 -9.24 8.42 -4.92
CA VAL A 96 -8.32 7.82 -5.88
C VAL A 96 -7.28 8.86 -6.27
N GLU A 97 -6.02 8.59 -5.97
CA GLU A 97 -4.87 9.39 -6.36
C GLU A 97 -4.02 8.60 -7.36
N VAL A 98 -3.96 9.06 -8.61
CA VAL A 98 -3.19 8.41 -9.66
C VAL A 98 -1.80 9.04 -9.74
N PRO A 99 -0.70 8.27 -9.55
CA PRO A 99 0.65 8.79 -9.71
C PRO A 99 1.00 9.05 -11.17
N LYS A 100 1.95 9.96 -11.39
CA LYS A 100 2.54 10.25 -12.70
C LYS A 100 4.05 10.33 -12.57
N LEU A 101 4.77 9.56 -13.35
CA LEU A 101 6.23 9.65 -13.47
C LEU A 101 6.62 10.93 -14.22
N ASN A 102 7.73 11.53 -13.81
CA ASN A 102 8.23 12.77 -14.41
C ASN A 102 9.76 12.76 -14.53
N SER A 103 10.24 12.66 -15.77
CA SER A 103 11.66 12.76 -16.14
C SER A 103 12.59 11.72 -15.48
N ILE A 104 12.09 10.50 -15.26
CA ILE A 104 12.85 9.39 -14.64
C ILE A 104 13.35 8.40 -15.69
N LEU A 105 12.53 8.17 -16.73
CA LEU A 105 12.73 7.15 -17.75
C LEU A 105 12.85 7.78 -19.14
N PRO A 106 13.32 7.03 -20.15
CA PRO A 106 13.15 7.43 -21.54
C PRO A 106 11.68 7.74 -21.84
N ALA A 107 11.43 8.82 -22.60
CA ALA A 107 10.10 9.40 -22.78
C ALA A 107 9.04 8.38 -23.22
N GLU A 108 9.36 7.49 -24.14
CA GLU A 108 8.43 6.45 -24.65
C GLU A 108 8.00 5.46 -23.54
N LEU A 109 8.96 5.02 -22.71
CA LEU A 109 8.67 4.10 -21.61
C LEU A 109 7.88 4.80 -20.49
N GLU A 110 8.25 6.05 -20.18
CA GLU A 110 7.57 6.86 -19.19
C GLU A 110 6.12 7.13 -19.58
N GLU A 111 5.88 7.48 -20.86
CA GLU A 111 4.53 7.68 -21.40
C GLU A 111 3.69 6.40 -21.31
N LYS A 112 4.27 5.25 -21.65
CA LYS A 112 3.61 3.95 -21.54
C LYS A 112 3.20 3.62 -20.11
N ILE A 113 4.11 3.81 -19.14
CA ILE A 113 3.80 3.55 -17.71
C ILE A 113 2.75 4.55 -17.21
N ASN A 114 2.87 5.82 -17.56
CA ASN A 114 1.88 6.84 -17.20
C ASN A 114 0.50 6.55 -17.80
N ALA A 115 0.43 6.04 -19.02
CA ALA A 115 -0.83 5.61 -19.64
C ALA A 115 -1.44 4.43 -18.86
N GLU A 116 -0.65 3.43 -18.49
CA GLU A 116 -1.08 2.28 -17.70
C GLU A 116 -1.57 2.70 -16.29
N LEU A 117 -0.86 3.63 -15.63
CA LEU A 117 -1.28 4.18 -14.33
C LEU A 117 -2.63 4.89 -14.42
N ASN A 118 -2.82 5.70 -15.47
CA ASN A 118 -4.09 6.38 -15.72
C ASN A 118 -5.24 5.40 -16.02
N GLU A 119 -5.01 4.39 -16.84
CA GLU A 119 -6.00 3.36 -17.16
C GLU A 119 -6.41 2.58 -15.91
N ASN A 120 -5.46 2.14 -15.10
CA ASN A 120 -5.73 1.46 -13.84
C ASN A 120 -6.52 2.35 -12.87
N GLY A 121 -6.15 3.63 -12.73
CA GLY A 121 -6.88 4.56 -11.87
C GLY A 121 -8.30 4.82 -12.35
N GLN A 122 -8.51 4.97 -13.67
CA GLN A 122 -9.84 5.13 -14.25
C GLN A 122 -10.70 3.88 -14.04
N LYS A 123 -10.11 2.70 -14.20
CA LYS A 123 -10.81 1.42 -13.95
C LYS A 123 -11.31 1.34 -12.49
N VAL A 124 -10.50 1.71 -11.52
CA VAL A 124 -10.91 1.74 -10.09
C VAL A 124 -12.12 2.66 -9.89
N ILE A 125 -12.11 3.84 -10.51
CA ILE A 125 -13.22 4.80 -10.42
C ILE A 125 -14.49 4.24 -11.07
N ASP A 126 -14.36 3.63 -12.25
CA ASP A 126 -15.51 3.11 -12.99
C ASP A 126 -16.12 1.89 -12.29
N GLU A 127 -15.31 0.99 -11.75
CA GLU A 127 -15.78 -0.13 -10.93
C GLU A 127 -16.52 0.34 -9.67
N PHE A 128 -15.99 1.35 -8.97
CA PHE A 128 -16.66 1.94 -7.81
C PHE A 128 -18.01 2.56 -8.19
N LYS A 129 -18.06 3.34 -9.28
CA LYS A 129 -19.31 3.98 -9.76
C LYS A 129 -20.36 2.94 -10.15
N THR A 130 -19.95 1.90 -10.88
CA THR A 130 -20.84 0.80 -11.27
C THR A 130 -21.43 0.12 -10.04
N TYR A 131 -20.61 -0.21 -9.07
CA TYR A 131 -21.08 -0.86 -7.84
C TYR A 131 -21.99 0.05 -7.01
N LYS A 132 -21.69 1.36 -6.94
CA LYS A 132 -22.58 2.36 -6.31
C LYS A 132 -23.96 2.37 -7.00
N GLU A 133 -24.01 2.47 -8.35
CA GLU A 133 -25.25 2.49 -9.14
C GLU A 133 -26.07 1.20 -8.93
N GLU A 134 -25.43 0.05 -8.85
CA GLU A 134 -26.09 -1.23 -8.56
C GLU A 134 -26.74 -1.24 -7.18
N LEU A 135 -26.07 -0.74 -6.15
CA LEU A 135 -26.63 -0.63 -4.79
C LEU A 135 -27.83 0.34 -4.75
N GLU A 136 -27.67 1.53 -5.33
CA GLU A 136 -28.75 2.53 -5.40
C GLU A 136 -30.00 1.98 -6.13
N SER A 137 -29.78 1.29 -7.25
CA SER A 137 -30.88 0.70 -8.04
C SER A 137 -31.59 -0.44 -7.31
N SER A 138 -30.87 -1.17 -6.47
CA SER A 138 -31.43 -2.26 -5.66
C SER A 138 -32.16 -1.80 -4.40
N GLY A 139 -32.04 -0.52 -4.03
CA GLY A 139 -32.59 0.04 -2.81
C GLY A 139 -31.89 -0.48 -1.54
N LEU A 140 -30.69 -1.03 -1.66
CA LEU A 140 -29.89 -1.51 -0.54
C LEU A 140 -29.03 -0.37 0.01
N GLU A 141 -29.20 -0.07 1.30
CA GLU A 141 -28.30 0.83 2.02
C GLU A 141 -27.08 0.05 2.50
N ALA A 142 -25.91 0.29 1.89
CA ALA A 142 -24.65 -0.32 2.29
C ALA A 142 -23.53 0.72 2.22
N HIS A 143 -22.69 0.75 3.26
CA HIS A 143 -21.48 1.56 3.24
C HIS A 143 -20.42 0.88 2.40
N ILE A 144 -20.06 1.53 1.31
CA ILE A 144 -18.93 1.10 0.46
C ILE A 144 -17.93 2.22 0.30
N GLY A 145 -16.67 1.83 0.08
CA GLY A 145 -15.63 2.81 -0.18
C GLY A 145 -14.48 2.22 -1.00
N VAL A 146 -13.75 3.11 -1.64
CA VAL A 146 -12.46 2.83 -2.25
C VAL A 146 -11.45 3.91 -1.87
N ASP A 147 -10.26 3.48 -1.45
CA ASP A 147 -9.09 4.34 -1.25
C ASP A 147 -7.95 3.78 -2.10
N SER A 148 -7.47 4.57 -3.05
CA SER A 148 -6.37 4.20 -3.93
C SER A 148 -5.37 5.34 -4.00
N GLY A 149 -4.10 4.98 -4.00
CA GLY A 149 -3.01 5.93 -4.05
C GLY A 149 -1.68 5.23 -4.28
N TYR A 150 -0.59 5.89 -3.93
CA TYR A 150 0.73 5.32 -4.07
C TYR A 150 1.62 5.57 -2.86
N ILE A 151 2.57 4.67 -2.64
CA ILE A 151 3.57 4.75 -1.57
C ILE A 151 4.95 4.53 -2.18
N ILE A 152 5.85 5.49 -2.01
CA ILE A 152 7.26 5.31 -2.39
C ILE A 152 7.89 4.40 -1.32
N LYS A 153 8.35 3.23 -1.74
CA LYS A 153 9.05 2.25 -0.89
C LYS A 153 10.54 2.56 -0.82
N THR A 154 11.12 2.89 -1.96
CA THR A 154 12.56 3.20 -2.08
C THR A 154 12.77 4.25 -3.14
N GLU A 155 13.55 5.25 -2.84
CA GLU A 155 14.04 6.25 -3.80
C GLU A 155 15.47 6.64 -3.49
N ASN A 156 16.39 6.24 -4.39
CA ASN A 156 17.79 6.62 -4.33
C ASN A 156 18.34 6.92 -5.74
N ASP A 157 19.64 7.11 -5.90
CA ASP A 157 20.26 7.45 -7.19
C ASP A 157 20.17 6.33 -8.25
N ARG A 158 19.81 5.12 -7.84
CA ARG A 158 19.75 3.93 -8.72
C ARG A 158 18.36 3.40 -8.91
N VAL A 159 17.58 3.33 -7.85
CA VAL A 159 16.27 2.68 -7.80
C VAL A 159 15.19 3.66 -7.40
N LEU A 160 14.05 3.56 -8.08
CA LEU A 160 12.76 4.01 -7.58
C LEU A 160 11.82 2.81 -7.52
N SER A 161 11.39 2.42 -6.31
CA SER A 161 10.36 1.42 -6.09
C SER A 161 9.14 2.10 -5.46
N PHE A 162 7.96 1.94 -6.07
CA PHE A 162 6.72 2.45 -5.51
C PHE A 162 5.59 1.45 -5.68
N ASP A 163 4.66 1.49 -4.75
CA ASP A 163 3.45 0.70 -4.69
C ASP A 163 2.26 1.56 -5.09
N VAL A 164 1.41 1.06 -5.97
CA VAL A 164 0.06 1.59 -6.21
C VAL A 164 -0.91 0.63 -5.56
N TYR A 165 -1.59 1.11 -4.52
CA TYR A 165 -2.52 0.30 -3.74
C TYR A 165 -3.97 0.64 -4.05
N VAL A 166 -4.84 -0.34 -3.88
CA VAL A 166 -6.30 -0.18 -3.91
C VAL A 166 -6.90 -0.87 -2.68
N VAL A 167 -7.56 -0.10 -1.83
CA VAL A 167 -8.32 -0.59 -0.68
C VAL A 167 -9.80 -0.51 -1.00
N ASN A 168 -10.46 -1.65 -1.12
CA ASN A 168 -11.91 -1.74 -1.25
C ASN A 168 -12.53 -1.99 0.13
N MET A 169 -13.60 -1.27 0.45
CA MET A 169 -14.30 -1.33 1.74
C MET A 169 -15.78 -1.63 1.51
N ALA A 170 -16.23 -2.79 2.01
CA ALA A 170 -17.63 -3.21 1.99
C ALA A 170 -17.88 -4.15 3.18
N GLY A 171 -18.19 -3.60 4.36
CA GLY A 171 -18.29 -4.35 5.62
C GLY A 171 -16.94 -4.84 6.16
N SER A 172 -16.02 -5.21 5.30
CA SER A 172 -14.60 -5.49 5.55
C SER A 172 -13.76 -4.72 4.53
N SER A 173 -12.42 -4.80 4.62
CA SER A 173 -11.53 -4.19 3.63
C SER A 173 -10.61 -5.22 3.01
N SER A 174 -10.46 -5.18 1.69
CA SER A 174 -9.39 -5.88 0.95
C SER A 174 -8.38 -4.87 0.43
N THR A 175 -7.13 -5.27 0.29
CA THR A 175 -6.07 -4.43 -0.26
C THR A 175 -5.33 -5.22 -1.32
N THR A 176 -5.20 -4.63 -2.51
CA THR A 176 -4.37 -5.14 -3.60
C THR A 176 -3.25 -4.16 -3.88
N HIS A 177 -2.12 -4.67 -4.35
CA HIS A 177 -0.91 -3.93 -4.61
C HIS A 177 -0.42 -4.14 -6.03
N LYS A 178 0.17 -3.10 -6.63
CA LYS A 178 0.92 -3.20 -7.86
C LYS A 178 2.20 -2.39 -7.74
N PHE A 179 3.33 -3.09 -7.73
CA PHE A 179 4.63 -2.47 -7.57
C PHE A 179 5.27 -2.14 -8.91
N TYR A 180 5.90 -0.98 -8.95
CA TYR A 180 6.76 -0.54 -10.05
C TYR A 180 8.17 -0.35 -9.51
N ASN A 181 9.12 -1.03 -10.13
CA ASN A 181 10.54 -0.97 -9.77
C ASN A 181 11.33 -0.48 -10.98
N LEU A 182 11.99 0.66 -10.85
CA LEU A 182 12.65 1.35 -11.95
C LEU A 182 14.15 1.43 -11.68
N ASP A 183 14.98 0.99 -12.64
CA ASP A 183 16.42 1.29 -12.66
C ASP A 183 16.62 2.66 -13.29
N LYS A 184 16.88 3.67 -12.46
CA LYS A 184 17.06 5.08 -12.87
C LYS A 184 18.30 5.27 -13.73
N LYS A 185 19.33 4.40 -13.58
CA LYS A 185 20.57 4.50 -14.37
C LYS A 185 20.43 3.89 -15.75
N LYS A 186 19.73 2.77 -15.84
CA LYS A 186 19.49 2.11 -17.12
C LYS A 186 18.27 2.68 -17.86
N GLY A 187 17.35 3.34 -17.12
CA GLY A 187 16.09 3.84 -17.66
C GLY A 187 15.16 2.71 -18.07
N GLU A 188 15.05 1.67 -17.25
CA GLU A 188 14.24 0.48 -17.53
C GLU A 188 13.39 0.03 -16.33
N LEU A 189 12.31 -0.71 -16.61
CA LEU A 189 11.51 -1.38 -15.60
C LEU A 189 12.23 -2.67 -15.15
N ILE A 190 12.42 -2.83 -13.87
CA ILE A 190 13.03 -4.01 -13.26
C ILE A 190 11.96 -5.10 -13.12
N THR A 191 12.14 -6.24 -13.75
CA THR A 191 11.27 -7.40 -13.61
C THR A 191 11.77 -8.32 -12.49
N PHE A 192 10.87 -9.02 -11.81
CA PHE A 192 11.25 -9.98 -10.76
C PHE A 192 12.24 -11.02 -11.27
N LYS A 193 11.99 -11.54 -12.47
CA LYS A 193 12.84 -12.54 -13.12
C LYS A 193 14.27 -12.03 -13.40
N SER A 194 14.48 -10.72 -13.54
CA SER A 194 15.83 -10.16 -13.75
C SER A 194 16.69 -10.23 -12.50
N LEU A 195 16.09 -10.28 -11.30
CA LEU A 195 16.73 -10.22 -9.99
C LEU A 195 17.09 -11.59 -9.42
N VAL A 196 16.37 -12.65 -9.81
CA VAL A 196 16.63 -13.99 -9.28
C VAL A 196 17.89 -14.60 -9.88
N LYS A 197 18.69 -15.27 -9.03
CA LYS A 197 19.99 -15.84 -9.44
C LYS A 197 19.87 -17.16 -10.17
N ASP A 198 18.97 -18.03 -9.72
CA ASP A 198 18.68 -19.33 -10.36
C ASP A 198 17.39 -19.21 -11.19
N LYS A 199 17.55 -18.99 -12.49
CA LYS A 199 16.42 -18.74 -13.40
C LYS A 199 15.46 -19.94 -13.55
N GLU A 200 15.91 -21.16 -13.24
CA GLU A 200 15.13 -22.37 -13.41
C GLU A 200 14.41 -22.76 -12.12
N ASN A 201 15.08 -22.67 -10.96
CA ASN A 201 14.55 -23.18 -9.70
C ASN A 201 14.22 -22.08 -8.67
N TYR A 202 14.17 -20.78 -9.08
CA TYR A 202 13.97 -19.67 -8.14
C TYR A 202 12.66 -19.77 -7.36
N LYS A 203 11.59 -20.25 -8.00
CA LYS A 203 10.28 -20.36 -7.33
C LYS A 203 10.33 -21.36 -6.18
N GLU A 204 10.92 -22.52 -6.39
CA GLU A 204 11.08 -23.55 -5.36
C GLU A 204 11.86 -22.99 -4.17
N LYS A 205 13.02 -22.38 -4.43
CA LYS A 205 13.86 -21.77 -3.39
C LYS A 205 13.14 -20.66 -2.61
N ILE A 206 12.38 -19.80 -3.30
CA ILE A 206 11.60 -18.74 -2.65
C ILE A 206 10.47 -19.35 -1.83
N ASN A 207 9.76 -20.33 -2.36
CA ASN A 207 8.67 -21.00 -1.65
C ASN A 207 9.15 -21.69 -0.37
N GLU A 208 10.29 -22.38 -0.43
CA GLU A 208 10.94 -22.98 0.75
C GLU A 208 11.31 -21.89 1.79
N PHE A 209 11.93 -20.81 1.34
CA PHE A 209 12.30 -19.71 2.21
C PHE A 209 11.07 -19.05 2.86
N VAL A 210 10.05 -18.68 2.08
CA VAL A 210 8.83 -18.05 2.58
C VAL A 210 8.13 -18.97 3.58
N LYS A 211 7.99 -20.25 3.26
CA LYS A 211 7.36 -21.24 4.15
C LYS A 211 8.11 -21.38 5.48
N ALA A 212 9.43 -21.48 5.43
CA ALA A 212 10.26 -21.55 6.65
C ALA A 212 10.18 -20.26 7.49
N ASP A 213 10.11 -19.10 6.86
CA ASP A 213 9.96 -17.82 7.57
C ASP A 213 8.56 -17.68 8.18
N MET A 214 7.50 -18.10 7.47
CA MET A 214 6.13 -18.19 8.01
C MET A 214 6.08 -19.11 9.24
N GLU A 215 6.68 -20.31 9.18
CA GLU A 215 6.73 -21.25 10.30
C GLU A 215 7.43 -20.63 11.53
N LYS A 216 8.54 -19.94 11.31
CA LYS A 216 9.29 -19.27 12.37
C LYS A 216 8.52 -18.12 13.01
N ARG A 217 7.79 -17.34 12.22
CA ARG A 217 7.03 -16.15 12.69
C ARG A 217 5.66 -16.53 13.25
N ASN A 218 5.10 -17.66 12.81
CA ASN A 218 3.75 -18.10 13.18
C ASN A 218 3.66 -18.40 14.69
N GLY A 219 2.64 -17.86 15.35
CA GLY A 219 2.40 -18.06 16.77
C GLY A 219 3.18 -17.11 17.71
N MET A 220 4.07 -16.26 17.19
CA MET A 220 4.71 -15.20 17.98
C MET A 220 3.78 -13.98 18.10
N GLU A 221 3.82 -13.09 17.11
CA GLU A 221 2.91 -11.96 16.97
C GLU A 221 2.16 -12.01 15.63
N GLU A 222 2.44 -12.99 14.81
CA GLU A 222 1.91 -13.17 13.47
C GLU A 222 1.17 -14.51 13.34
N MET A 223 0.27 -14.58 12.36
CA MET A 223 -0.52 -15.76 12.04
C MET A 223 -0.56 -15.93 10.52
N PHE A 224 -0.20 -17.10 10.03
CA PHE A 224 -0.22 -17.43 8.61
C PHE A 224 -1.08 -18.67 8.34
N PHE A 225 -1.69 -18.71 7.17
CA PHE A 225 -2.45 -19.84 6.66
C PHE A 225 -1.51 -20.83 5.98
N MET A 226 -0.81 -21.66 6.78
CA MET A 226 0.24 -22.56 6.31
C MET A 226 -0.24 -23.53 5.21
N ASP A 227 -1.47 -24.03 5.35
CA ASP A 227 -2.06 -24.99 4.40
C ASP A 227 -2.58 -24.32 3.11
N GLU A 228 -2.75 -23.00 3.11
CA GLU A 228 -3.24 -22.23 1.96
C GLU A 228 -2.10 -21.64 1.13
N PHE A 229 -0.85 -21.71 1.62
CA PHE A 229 0.30 -21.22 0.88
C PHE A 229 0.64 -22.12 -0.30
N ASN A 230 0.29 -21.70 -1.51
CA ASN A 230 0.50 -22.42 -2.77
C ASN A 230 1.75 -21.97 -3.54
N GLY A 231 2.60 -21.15 -2.91
CA GLY A 231 3.80 -20.59 -3.51
C GLY A 231 3.60 -19.21 -4.14
N ILE A 232 4.70 -18.62 -4.61
CA ILE A 232 4.67 -17.31 -5.27
C ILE A 232 4.08 -17.41 -6.69
N LYS A 233 3.41 -16.34 -7.12
CA LYS A 233 2.92 -16.15 -8.49
C LYS A 233 4.09 -16.09 -9.49
N ASP A 234 3.80 -16.19 -10.79
CA ASP A 234 4.81 -16.01 -11.85
C ASP A 234 5.40 -14.59 -11.84
N GLU A 235 4.54 -13.61 -11.66
CA GLU A 235 4.87 -12.20 -11.47
C GLU A 235 4.38 -11.80 -10.06
N PRO A 236 5.19 -12.03 -9.00
CA PRO A 236 4.82 -11.67 -7.64
C PRO A 236 4.89 -10.15 -7.45
N ASN A 237 4.12 -9.63 -6.50
CA ASN A 237 4.32 -8.28 -6.02
C ASN A 237 5.66 -8.19 -5.28
N PHE A 238 6.50 -7.21 -5.64
CA PHE A 238 7.79 -7.01 -4.97
C PHE A 238 8.25 -5.56 -5.07
N TYR A 239 9.12 -5.19 -4.15
CA TYR A 239 9.91 -3.97 -4.24
C TYR A 239 11.36 -4.23 -3.85
N ILE A 240 12.24 -3.27 -4.14
CA ILE A 240 13.66 -3.31 -3.82
C ILE A 240 13.89 -2.30 -2.69
N ASP A 241 14.50 -2.71 -1.60
CA ASP A 241 14.84 -1.81 -0.50
C ASP A 241 16.14 -1.02 -0.77
N ASP A 242 16.48 -0.07 0.13
CA ASP A 242 17.66 0.79 0.00
C ASP A 242 18.99 0.03 0.01
N GLU A 243 19.00 -1.20 0.55
CA GLU A 243 20.15 -2.09 0.61
C GLU A 243 20.26 -3.05 -0.59
N GLY A 244 19.31 -2.98 -1.54
CA GLY A 244 19.21 -3.82 -2.73
C GLY A 244 18.60 -5.20 -2.48
N TYR A 245 17.95 -5.42 -1.33
CA TYR A 245 17.18 -6.64 -1.11
C TYR A 245 15.86 -6.60 -1.84
N VAL A 246 15.44 -7.76 -2.32
CA VAL A 246 14.11 -7.96 -2.92
C VAL A 246 13.12 -8.35 -1.84
N ILE A 247 12.06 -7.56 -1.70
CA ILE A 247 10.98 -7.81 -0.75
C ILE A 247 9.76 -8.29 -1.51
N VAL A 248 9.33 -9.54 -1.29
CA VAL A 248 8.09 -10.08 -1.86
C VAL A 248 6.93 -9.72 -0.95
N VAL A 249 5.84 -9.26 -1.55
CA VAL A 249 4.63 -8.81 -0.86
C VAL A 249 3.44 -9.66 -1.28
N PHE A 250 2.68 -10.15 -0.30
CA PHE A 250 1.43 -10.86 -0.53
C PHE A 250 0.24 -9.94 -0.29
N ASP A 251 -0.80 -10.09 -1.08
CA ASP A 251 -2.01 -9.31 -0.89
C ASP A 251 -2.71 -9.66 0.43
N LYS A 252 -3.49 -8.73 0.95
CA LYS A 252 -4.28 -8.93 2.16
C LYS A 252 -5.21 -10.15 2.00
N TYR A 253 -5.24 -11.02 2.98
CA TYR A 253 -5.95 -12.33 3.00
C TYR A 253 -5.35 -13.43 2.11
N GLU A 254 -4.29 -13.20 1.37
CA GLU A 254 -3.71 -14.21 0.49
C GLU A 254 -3.09 -15.38 1.28
N ILE A 255 -2.32 -15.05 2.33
CA ILE A 255 -1.62 -16.05 3.16
C ILE A 255 -1.75 -15.82 4.66
N ALA A 256 -2.51 -14.80 5.09
CA ALA A 256 -2.67 -14.43 6.48
C ALA A 256 -4.04 -13.77 6.73
N PRO A 257 -4.56 -13.75 7.98
CA PRO A 257 -5.77 -13.01 8.33
C PRO A 257 -5.62 -11.52 8.03
N GLY A 258 -6.73 -10.87 7.67
CA GLY A 258 -6.74 -9.46 7.28
C GLY A 258 -6.21 -8.48 8.33
N CYS A 259 -6.14 -8.86 9.62
CA CYS A 259 -5.51 -8.06 10.67
C CYS A 259 -3.98 -7.97 10.54
N MET A 260 -3.36 -8.88 9.77
CA MET A 260 -1.93 -8.87 9.45
C MET A 260 -1.57 -7.90 8.31
N GLY A 261 -2.58 -7.38 7.59
CA GLY A 261 -2.35 -6.57 6.41
C GLY A 261 -1.80 -7.38 5.23
N SER A 262 -0.82 -6.83 4.54
CA SER A 262 -0.12 -7.45 3.42
C SER A 262 1.25 -7.92 3.87
N PRO A 263 1.48 -9.24 4.05
CA PRO A 263 2.75 -9.77 4.56
C PRO A 263 3.91 -9.53 3.60
N GLU A 264 5.07 -9.17 4.16
CA GLU A 264 6.30 -8.90 3.42
C GLU A 264 7.40 -9.90 3.82
N PHE A 265 8.18 -10.36 2.82
CA PHE A 265 9.29 -11.30 3.00
C PHE A 265 10.55 -10.76 2.32
N LYS A 266 11.58 -10.48 3.12
CA LYS A 266 12.88 -10.00 2.65
C LYS A 266 13.69 -11.20 2.17
N LEU A 267 13.85 -11.35 0.85
CA LEU A 267 14.59 -12.47 0.28
C LEU A 267 16.09 -12.37 0.57
N PRO A 268 16.76 -13.49 0.88
CA PRO A 268 18.21 -13.54 0.94
C PRO A 268 18.86 -13.17 -0.39
N LYS A 269 20.00 -12.47 -0.35
CA LYS A 269 20.73 -12.06 -1.57
C LYS A 269 21.23 -13.22 -2.41
N GLU A 270 21.33 -14.41 -1.82
CA GLU A 270 21.68 -15.65 -2.52
C GLU A 270 20.55 -16.12 -3.45
N ILE A 271 19.30 -15.71 -3.17
CA ILE A 271 18.11 -16.05 -3.97
C ILE A 271 17.85 -14.96 -5.01
N ALA A 272 17.74 -13.70 -4.56
CA ALA A 272 17.48 -12.55 -5.42
C ALA A 272 18.17 -11.30 -4.89
N GLU A 273 18.69 -10.46 -5.80
CA GLU A 273 19.41 -9.21 -5.47
C GLU A 273 19.36 -8.21 -6.64
N PHE A 274 19.35 -6.91 -6.31
CA PHE A 274 19.47 -5.81 -7.26
C PHE A 274 20.84 -5.14 -7.22
#